data_e85c3b413489678ba72606d8346d9308
#
_entry.id   e85c3b413489678ba72606d8346d9308
#
_cell.length_a   1.000
_cell.length_b   1.000
_cell.length_c   1.000
_cell.angle_alpha   90.00
_cell.angle_beta   90.00
_cell.angle_gamma   90.00
#
_symmetry.space_group_name_H-M   'P 1'
#
loop_
_entity.id
_entity.type
_entity.pdbx_description
1 polymer ?
#
loop_
_entity_poly.entity_id
_entity_poly.type
_entity_poly.pdbx_seq_one_letter_code
_entity_poly.pdbx_strand_id
1 'polypeptide(L)'
;GASSSAPAEATAADPADQERPDAPRGYWIFFAICAAILAVVYLALNWARMEIYKLLLGSFFPLAFMIAAVLGSIAFGLATPSEAAAMGAAGGALLALAYRRLTLPVLRESVYLTAKTSAMVCWLFVGSAIFSAAFALLGGQQVIEQWVLSLGLTPVQFLLLAQIIIFLLGWPLEWTEIIVIFMPIFVPLLNKFGIDPLFFGLLVALNLQTAFLSPPVAMSAFYLKGVAPPHVTLNQIFLGMMPFMGIQVIAIFLLYMFPQIGLWLPTVLYR
;
A
#
# COMPACT_ATOMS: atom_id res chain seq x y z
N GLY A 1 36.93 88.33 8.57
CA GLY A 1 36.27 87.71 7.47
C GLY A 1 36.22 86.18 7.66
N ALA A 2 35.09 85.65 8.10
CA ALA A 2 34.88 84.23 8.22
C ALA A 2 34.00 83.78 7.02
N SER A 3 34.57 82.93 6.17
CA SER A 3 33.84 82.32 5.08
C SER A 3 33.26 80.94 5.61
N SER A 4 31.96 80.89 5.75
CA SER A 4 31.19 79.74 5.99
C SER A 4 31.07 78.86 4.75
N SER A 5 31.70 77.72 4.71
CA SER A 5 31.46 76.68 3.69
C SER A 5 30.33 75.74 4.16
N ALA A 6 29.22 75.81 3.48
CA ALA A 6 28.11 74.87 3.70
C ALA A 6 28.50 73.46 3.25
N PRO A 7 28.07 72.38 3.95
CA PRO A 7 28.33 71.02 3.52
C PRO A 7 27.44 70.69 2.33
N ALA A 8 28.05 70.04 1.33
CA ALA A 8 27.35 69.51 0.18
C ALA A 8 26.34 68.41 0.65
N GLU A 9 25.10 68.61 0.28
CA GLU A 9 23.99 67.68 0.45
C GLU A 9 24.30 66.42 -0.38
N ALA A 10 24.57 65.31 0.29
CA ALA A 10 24.71 64.00 -0.34
C ALA A 10 23.35 63.60 -0.86
N THR A 11 23.21 63.65 -2.16
CA THR A 11 22.02 63.14 -2.87
C THR A 11 21.89 61.65 -2.55
N ALA A 12 20.89 61.28 -1.73
CA ALA A 12 20.54 59.91 -1.47
C ALA A 12 20.15 59.26 -2.80
N ALA A 13 20.90 58.26 -3.22
CA ALA A 13 20.58 57.46 -4.41
C ALA A 13 19.22 56.80 -4.18
N ASP A 14 18.36 56.97 -5.18
CA ASP A 14 17.02 56.40 -5.20
C ASP A 14 17.11 54.86 -5.03
N PRO A 15 16.36 54.23 -4.09
CA PRO A 15 16.36 52.77 -3.91
C PRO A 15 15.91 51.96 -5.13
N ALA A 16 15.41 52.68 -6.18
CA ALA A 16 14.96 52.04 -7.42
C ALA A 16 16.10 51.68 -8.39
N ASP A 17 17.34 52.19 -8.20
CA ASP A 17 18.50 51.96 -9.07
C ASP A 17 19.43 50.82 -8.63
N GLN A 18 18.98 50.00 -7.69
CA GLN A 18 19.69 48.74 -7.43
C GLN A 18 19.41 47.78 -8.58
N GLU A 19 20.36 47.61 -9.49
CA GLU A 19 20.36 46.54 -10.50
C GLU A 19 20.03 45.22 -9.83
N ARG A 20 18.83 44.67 -10.08
CA ARG A 20 18.43 43.39 -9.59
C ARG A 20 19.33 42.34 -10.24
N PRO A 21 20.04 41.51 -9.45
CA PRO A 21 20.92 40.50 -10.02
C PRO A 21 20.12 39.59 -10.95
N ASP A 22 20.68 39.33 -12.12
CA ASP A 22 20.09 38.45 -13.12
C ASP A 22 19.86 37.06 -12.51
N ALA A 23 18.67 36.49 -12.72
CA ALA A 23 18.33 35.19 -12.20
C ALA A 23 19.28 34.11 -12.76
N PRO A 24 19.80 33.21 -11.92
CA PRO A 24 20.74 32.17 -12.35
C PRO A 24 20.15 31.34 -13.49
N ARG A 25 20.99 30.91 -14.44
CA ARG A 25 20.56 30.13 -15.62
C ARG A 25 19.72 28.90 -15.23
N GLY A 26 19.98 28.29 -14.09
CA GLY A 26 19.19 27.17 -13.56
C GLY A 26 17.73 27.54 -13.27
N TYR A 27 17.47 28.76 -12.83
CA TYR A 27 16.11 29.26 -12.61
C TYR A 27 15.30 29.32 -13.92
N TRP A 28 15.89 29.81 -14.98
CA TRP A 28 15.21 29.90 -16.30
C TRP A 28 14.95 28.51 -16.91
N ILE A 29 15.89 27.55 -16.72
CA ILE A 29 15.71 26.19 -17.17
C ILE A 29 14.56 25.53 -16.39
N PHE A 30 14.55 25.66 -15.06
CA PHE A 30 13.47 25.15 -14.21
C PHE A 30 12.13 25.79 -14.59
N PHE A 31 12.09 27.09 -14.78
CA PHE A 31 10.89 27.81 -15.19
C PHE A 31 10.39 27.35 -16.57
N ALA A 32 11.28 27.16 -17.52
CA ALA A 32 10.93 26.67 -18.87
C ALA A 32 10.36 25.23 -18.81
N ILE A 33 10.94 24.35 -17.99
CA ILE A 33 10.44 22.99 -17.78
C ILE A 33 9.05 23.03 -17.14
N CYS A 34 8.86 23.81 -16.08
CA CYS A 34 7.57 23.95 -15.43
C CYS A 34 6.50 24.54 -16.37
N ALA A 35 6.88 25.57 -17.16
CA ALA A 35 5.98 26.17 -18.15
C ALA A 35 5.62 25.20 -19.28
N ALA A 36 6.57 24.39 -19.75
CA ALA A 36 6.33 23.33 -20.74
C ALA A 36 5.40 22.25 -20.21
N ILE A 37 5.61 21.80 -18.98
CA ILE A 37 4.72 20.82 -18.31
C ILE A 37 3.32 21.42 -18.17
N LEU A 38 3.22 22.68 -17.71
CA LEU A 38 1.94 23.35 -17.53
C LEU A 38 1.21 23.53 -18.88
N ALA A 39 1.94 23.87 -19.94
CA ALA A 39 1.40 24.00 -21.30
C ALA A 39 0.88 22.65 -21.82
N VAL A 40 1.64 21.56 -21.63
CA VAL A 40 1.22 20.21 -22.00
C VAL A 40 -0.03 19.79 -21.22
N VAL A 41 -0.05 20.05 -19.91
CA VAL A 41 -1.22 19.77 -19.05
C VAL A 41 -2.43 20.59 -19.54
N TYR A 42 -2.26 21.88 -19.82
CA TYR A 42 -3.34 22.76 -20.30
C TYR A 42 -3.88 22.34 -21.67
N LEU A 43 -3.01 21.95 -22.60
CA LEU A 43 -3.40 21.46 -23.92
C LEU A 43 -4.04 20.07 -23.88
N ALA A 44 -3.63 19.22 -22.92
CA ALA A 44 -4.20 17.88 -22.73
C ALA A 44 -5.54 17.90 -21.99
N LEU A 45 -5.86 18.99 -21.25
CA LEU A 45 -7.05 19.11 -20.42
C LEU A 45 -8.21 19.69 -21.21
N ASN A 46 -9.05 18.82 -21.79
CA ASN A 46 -10.39 19.18 -22.25
C ASN A 46 -11.36 19.29 -21.06
N TRP A 47 -12.44 20.08 -21.21
CA TRP A 47 -13.46 20.30 -20.18
C TRP A 47 -13.98 18.99 -19.55
N ALA A 48 -14.24 17.98 -20.37
CA ALA A 48 -14.66 16.66 -19.91
C ALA A 48 -13.58 15.96 -19.04
N ARG A 49 -12.31 16.13 -19.36
CA ARG A 49 -11.20 15.59 -18.57
C ARG A 49 -11.03 16.33 -17.24
N MET A 50 -11.28 17.64 -17.22
CA MET A 50 -11.28 18.43 -15.98
C MET A 50 -12.35 17.93 -15.00
N GLU A 51 -13.52 17.58 -15.48
CA GLU A 51 -14.61 17.05 -14.67
C GLU A 51 -14.24 15.67 -14.09
N ILE A 52 -13.63 14.81 -14.90
CA ILE A 52 -13.10 13.52 -14.44
C ILE A 52 -12.00 13.71 -13.38
N TYR A 53 -11.06 14.66 -13.58
CA TYR A 53 -10.04 14.96 -12.58
C TYR A 53 -10.63 15.51 -11.28
N LYS A 54 -11.63 16.36 -11.35
CA LYS A 54 -12.35 16.89 -10.19
C LYS A 54 -13.02 15.75 -9.40
N LEU A 55 -13.66 14.82 -10.08
CA LEU A 55 -14.27 13.63 -9.45
C LEU A 55 -13.21 12.72 -8.83
N LEU A 56 -12.12 12.46 -9.54
CA LEU A 56 -10.98 11.67 -9.02
C LEU A 56 -10.36 12.32 -7.79
N LEU A 57 -10.05 13.62 -7.86
CA LEU A 57 -9.48 14.35 -6.73
C LEU A 57 -10.44 14.39 -5.53
N GLY A 58 -11.73 14.57 -5.78
CA GLY A 58 -12.73 14.61 -4.71
C GLY A 58 -12.99 13.26 -4.02
N SER A 59 -12.87 12.16 -4.75
CA SER A 59 -13.18 10.83 -4.23
C SER A 59 -11.92 10.05 -3.84
N PHE A 60 -10.88 10.09 -4.66
CA PHE A 60 -9.67 9.29 -4.47
C PHE A 60 -8.67 9.95 -3.52
N PHE A 61 -8.45 11.26 -3.66
CA PHE A 61 -7.40 11.95 -2.90
C PHE A 61 -7.59 11.90 -1.38
N PRO A 62 -8.79 12.12 -0.80
CA PRO A 62 -8.98 12.03 0.64
C PRO A 62 -8.72 10.62 1.16
N LEU A 63 -9.14 9.59 0.41
CA LEU A 63 -8.90 8.20 0.77
C LEU A 63 -7.41 7.83 0.66
N ALA A 64 -6.75 8.23 -0.41
CA ALA A 64 -5.32 8.00 -0.61
C ALA A 64 -4.48 8.70 0.47
N PHE A 65 -4.83 9.95 0.82
CA PHE A 65 -4.18 10.67 1.90
C PHE A 65 -4.36 9.98 3.25
N MET A 66 -5.57 9.50 3.56
CA MET A 66 -5.83 8.76 4.79
C MET A 66 -5.02 7.47 4.85
N ILE A 67 -4.97 6.70 3.75
CA ILE A 67 -4.16 5.48 3.67
C ILE A 67 -2.68 5.80 3.84
N ALA A 68 -2.17 6.83 3.15
CA ALA A 68 -0.78 7.26 3.26
C ALA A 68 -0.43 7.73 4.68
N ALA A 69 -1.33 8.44 5.36
CA ALA A 69 -1.13 8.88 6.74
C ALA A 69 -1.07 7.69 7.71
N VAL A 70 -1.98 6.73 7.58
CA VAL A 70 -2.04 5.52 8.44
C VAL A 70 -0.81 4.65 8.21
N LEU A 71 -0.51 4.29 6.95
CA LEU A 71 0.66 3.47 6.63
C LEU A 71 1.97 4.19 6.92
N GLY A 72 2.03 5.50 6.66
CA GLY A 72 3.18 6.33 6.98
C GLY A 72 3.45 6.38 8.48
N SER A 73 2.42 6.50 9.32
CA SER A 73 2.60 6.49 10.78
C SER A 73 3.22 5.18 11.29
N ILE A 74 2.87 4.05 10.68
CA ILE A 74 3.49 2.75 11.00
C ILE A 74 4.92 2.71 10.46
N ALA A 75 5.13 3.10 9.20
CA ALA A 75 6.42 3.02 8.54
C ALA A 75 7.48 3.90 9.21
N PHE A 76 7.11 5.07 9.72
CA PHE A 76 8.00 5.96 10.47
C PHE A 76 8.09 5.63 11.97
N GLY A 77 7.44 4.57 12.44
CA GLY A 77 7.47 4.16 13.84
C GLY A 77 6.73 5.12 14.79
N LEU A 78 5.85 5.98 14.27
CA LEU A 78 5.09 6.96 15.06
C LEU A 78 3.90 6.33 15.77
N ALA A 79 3.39 5.22 15.26
CA ALA A 79 2.26 4.50 15.80
C ALA A 79 2.40 2.99 15.60
N THR A 80 1.93 2.23 16.57
CA THR A 80 1.77 0.78 16.42
C THR A 80 0.64 0.48 15.42
N PRO A 81 0.59 -0.72 14.81
CA PRO A 81 -0.51 -1.09 13.90
C PRO A 81 -1.90 -0.91 14.52
N SER A 82 -2.06 -1.17 15.82
CA SER A 82 -3.34 -0.99 16.53
C SER A 82 -3.72 0.48 16.70
N GLU A 83 -2.74 1.33 17.03
CA GLU A 83 -2.95 2.79 17.13
C GLU A 83 -3.23 3.39 15.77
N ALA A 84 -2.51 2.97 14.74
CA ALA A 84 -2.74 3.39 13.36
C ALA A 84 -4.12 2.99 12.85
N ALA A 85 -4.64 1.81 13.24
CA ALA A 85 -6.01 1.39 12.94
C ALA A 85 -7.04 2.32 13.61
N ALA A 86 -6.80 2.72 14.88
CA ALA A 86 -7.65 3.68 15.57
C ALA A 86 -7.63 5.06 14.90
N MET A 87 -6.42 5.53 14.46
CA MET A 87 -6.28 6.76 13.68
C MET A 87 -7.04 6.68 12.35
N GLY A 88 -6.97 5.52 11.67
CA GLY A 88 -7.72 5.27 10.45
C GLY A 88 -9.23 5.32 10.66
N ALA A 89 -9.74 4.73 11.74
CA ALA A 89 -11.14 4.79 12.10
C ALA A 89 -11.60 6.23 12.41
N ALA A 90 -10.79 6.98 13.18
CA ALA A 90 -11.05 8.39 13.47
C ALA A 90 -11.00 9.24 12.17
N GLY A 91 -10.01 9.01 11.32
CA GLY A 91 -9.89 9.67 10.00
C GLY A 91 -11.09 9.40 9.11
N GLY A 92 -11.57 8.16 9.05
CA GLY A 92 -12.77 7.78 8.32
C GLY A 92 -14.03 8.47 8.84
N ALA A 93 -14.18 8.56 10.18
CA ALA A 93 -15.29 9.29 10.81
C ALA A 93 -15.22 10.79 10.52
N LEU A 94 -14.04 11.41 10.60
CA LEU A 94 -13.81 12.81 10.25
C LEU A 94 -14.13 13.08 8.77
N LEU A 95 -13.72 12.19 7.88
CA LEU A 95 -14.01 12.29 6.46
C LEU A 95 -15.52 12.20 6.20
N ALA A 96 -16.20 11.23 6.83
CA ALA A 96 -17.65 11.09 6.73
C ALA A 96 -18.39 12.33 7.27
N LEU A 97 -17.88 12.94 8.34
CA LEU A 97 -18.39 14.19 8.90
C LEU A 97 -18.18 15.36 7.92
N ALA A 98 -16.99 15.49 7.34
CA ALA A 98 -16.66 16.52 6.35
C ALA A 98 -17.57 16.44 5.12
N TYR A 99 -17.89 15.24 4.66
CA TYR A 99 -18.85 15.00 3.57
C TYR A 99 -20.33 15.07 4.03
N ARG A 100 -20.58 15.38 5.28
CA ARG A 100 -21.93 15.41 5.88
C ARG A 100 -22.70 14.10 5.69
N ARG A 101 -22.00 12.99 5.69
CA ARG A 101 -22.55 11.63 5.53
C ARG A 101 -22.52 10.82 6.83
N LEU A 102 -21.98 11.37 7.92
CA LEU A 102 -21.98 10.73 9.24
C LEU A 102 -23.38 10.83 9.84
N THR A 103 -24.20 9.81 9.62
CA THR A 103 -25.54 9.69 10.17
C THR A 103 -25.57 8.54 11.18
N LEU A 104 -26.56 8.55 12.09
CA LEU A 104 -26.71 7.48 13.08
C LEU A 104 -26.89 6.08 12.45
N PRO A 105 -27.65 5.91 11.35
CA PRO A 105 -27.72 4.64 10.64
C PRO A 105 -26.35 4.17 10.12
N VAL A 106 -25.56 5.06 9.49
CA VAL A 106 -24.22 4.75 8.99
C VAL A 106 -23.28 4.34 10.12
N LEU A 107 -23.32 5.07 11.23
CA LEU A 107 -22.51 4.71 12.41
C LEU A 107 -22.90 3.33 12.95
N ARG A 108 -24.20 3.07 13.09
CA ARG A 108 -24.71 1.78 13.56
C ARG A 108 -24.28 0.63 12.63
N GLU A 109 -24.42 0.81 11.33
CA GLU A 109 -24.00 -0.18 10.33
C GLU A 109 -22.49 -0.45 10.39
N SER A 110 -21.68 0.60 10.50
CA SER A 110 -20.23 0.49 10.65
C SER A 110 -19.84 -0.29 11.92
N VAL A 111 -20.49 -0.02 13.05
CA VAL A 111 -20.25 -0.74 14.31
C VAL A 111 -20.66 -2.22 14.18
N TYR A 112 -21.82 -2.52 13.58
CA TYR A 112 -22.24 -3.91 13.36
C TYR A 112 -21.30 -4.65 12.42
N LEU A 113 -20.88 -4.02 11.33
CA LEU A 113 -19.95 -4.61 10.39
C LEU A 113 -18.60 -4.90 11.07
N THR A 114 -18.08 -3.95 11.84
CA THR A 114 -16.85 -4.12 12.62
C THR A 114 -16.96 -5.26 13.61
N ALA A 115 -18.05 -5.31 14.40
CA ALA A 115 -18.28 -6.37 15.37
C ALA A 115 -18.36 -7.76 14.70
N LYS A 116 -19.05 -7.83 13.56
CA LYS A 116 -19.21 -9.07 12.78
C LYS A 116 -17.86 -9.57 12.22
N THR A 117 -17.08 -8.67 11.63
CA THR A 117 -15.76 -9.00 11.10
C THR A 117 -14.79 -9.37 12.22
N SER A 118 -14.78 -8.64 13.33
CA SER A 118 -13.93 -8.96 14.48
C SER A 118 -14.29 -10.31 15.09
N ALA A 119 -15.58 -10.63 15.23
CA ALA A 119 -16.02 -11.94 15.71
C ALA A 119 -15.59 -13.06 14.78
N MET A 120 -15.70 -12.87 13.46
CA MET A 120 -15.23 -13.84 12.47
C MET A 120 -13.72 -14.10 12.62
N VAL A 121 -12.92 -13.04 12.70
CA VAL A 121 -11.46 -13.15 12.86
C VAL A 121 -11.11 -13.84 14.20
N CYS A 122 -11.78 -13.49 15.29
CA CYS A 122 -11.59 -14.19 16.58
C CYS A 122 -11.87 -15.70 16.47
N TRP A 123 -12.95 -16.10 15.79
CA TRP A 123 -13.24 -17.52 15.56
C TRP A 123 -12.18 -18.20 14.72
N LEU A 124 -11.64 -17.55 13.69
CA LEU A 124 -10.52 -18.07 12.89
C LEU A 124 -9.28 -18.28 13.77
N PHE A 125 -8.95 -17.33 14.64
CA PHE A 125 -7.82 -17.48 15.56
C PHE A 125 -8.02 -18.63 16.54
N VAL A 126 -9.21 -18.79 17.11
CA VAL A 126 -9.52 -19.92 18.01
C VAL A 126 -9.37 -21.26 17.26
N GLY A 127 -9.98 -21.36 16.07
CA GLY A 127 -9.88 -22.56 15.25
C GLY A 127 -8.43 -22.89 14.85
N SER A 128 -7.67 -21.89 14.44
CA SER A 128 -6.26 -22.03 14.09
C SER A 128 -5.40 -22.42 15.29
N ALA A 129 -5.64 -21.84 16.47
CA ALA A 129 -4.90 -22.20 17.68
C ALA A 129 -5.15 -23.68 18.09
N ILE A 130 -6.40 -24.13 18.02
CA ILE A 130 -6.76 -25.52 18.28
C ILE A 130 -6.11 -26.44 17.25
N PHE A 131 -6.18 -26.09 15.97
CA PHE A 131 -5.54 -26.85 14.89
C PHE A 131 -4.03 -26.94 15.08
N SER A 132 -3.37 -25.81 15.31
CA SER A 132 -1.92 -25.73 15.50
C SER A 132 -1.47 -26.54 16.73
N ALA A 133 -2.22 -26.47 17.84
CA ALA A 133 -1.92 -27.23 19.03
C ALA A 133 -2.08 -28.75 18.78
N ALA A 134 -3.19 -29.18 18.18
CA ALA A 134 -3.41 -30.59 17.84
C ALA A 134 -2.36 -31.09 16.85
N PHE A 135 -2.03 -30.29 15.82
CA PHE A 135 -1.03 -30.61 14.81
C PHE A 135 0.37 -30.77 15.42
N ALA A 136 0.76 -29.91 16.36
CA ALA A 136 2.02 -29.97 17.06
C ALA A 136 2.09 -31.19 17.98
N LEU A 137 1.01 -31.44 18.76
CA LEU A 137 0.92 -32.61 19.69
C LEU A 137 0.97 -33.96 18.96
N LEU A 138 0.38 -34.02 17.77
CA LEU A 138 0.39 -35.23 16.93
C LEU A 138 1.71 -35.40 16.14
N GLY A 139 2.68 -34.51 16.32
CA GLY A 139 3.96 -34.56 15.61
C GLY A 139 3.87 -34.15 14.13
N GLY A 140 2.78 -33.50 13.72
CA GLY A 140 2.56 -33.09 12.34
C GLY A 140 3.64 -32.14 11.81
N GLN A 141 4.14 -31.25 12.67
CA GLN A 141 5.27 -30.38 12.34
C GLN A 141 6.53 -31.17 11.96
N GLN A 142 6.85 -32.22 12.75
CA GLN A 142 8.01 -33.07 12.51
C GLN A 142 7.85 -33.87 11.21
N VAL A 143 6.67 -34.37 10.93
CA VAL A 143 6.38 -35.09 9.68
C VAL A 143 6.57 -34.16 8.45
N ILE A 144 6.03 -32.97 8.49
CA ILE A 144 6.22 -32.00 7.37
C ILE A 144 7.69 -31.60 7.25
N GLU A 145 8.36 -31.32 8.38
CA GLU A 145 9.78 -30.97 8.37
C GLU A 145 10.62 -32.08 7.75
N GLN A 146 10.44 -33.31 8.19
CA GLN A 146 11.17 -34.50 7.66
C GLN A 146 10.86 -34.71 6.17
N TRP A 147 9.59 -34.57 5.79
CA TRP A 147 9.19 -34.68 4.39
C TRP A 147 9.86 -33.61 3.52
N VAL A 148 9.79 -32.34 3.92
CA VAL A 148 10.41 -31.24 3.19
C VAL A 148 11.93 -31.38 3.12
N LEU A 149 12.57 -31.80 4.22
CA LEU A 149 14.02 -32.02 4.25
C LEU A 149 14.42 -33.26 3.40
N SER A 150 13.58 -34.29 3.35
CA SER A 150 13.82 -35.47 2.52
C SER A 150 13.81 -35.18 1.01
N LEU A 151 13.15 -34.09 0.60
CA LEU A 151 13.15 -33.64 -0.79
C LEU A 151 14.49 -33.05 -1.23
N GLY A 152 15.42 -32.78 -0.29
CA GLY A 152 16.73 -32.19 -0.61
C GLY A 152 16.67 -30.84 -1.30
N LEU A 153 15.63 -30.05 -1.00
CA LEU A 153 15.37 -28.76 -1.65
C LEU A 153 16.47 -27.75 -1.28
N THR A 154 16.88 -26.99 -2.26
CA THR A 154 17.63 -25.75 -2.01
C THR A 154 16.72 -24.68 -1.41
N PRO A 155 17.25 -23.64 -0.71
CA PRO A 155 16.43 -22.55 -0.17
C PRO A 155 15.53 -21.90 -1.23
N VAL A 156 16.04 -21.77 -2.45
CA VAL A 156 15.32 -21.25 -3.61
C VAL A 156 14.11 -22.11 -3.97
N GLN A 157 14.35 -23.41 -4.08
CA GLN A 157 13.27 -24.37 -4.41
C GLN A 157 12.22 -24.44 -3.32
N PHE A 158 12.61 -24.34 -2.04
CA PHE A 158 11.68 -24.26 -0.91
C PHE A 158 10.82 -23.00 -1.01
N LEU A 159 11.42 -21.81 -1.24
CA LEU A 159 10.67 -20.58 -1.42
C LEU A 159 9.68 -20.69 -2.58
N LEU A 160 10.10 -21.25 -3.69
CA LEU A 160 9.25 -21.41 -4.87
C LEU A 160 8.08 -22.36 -4.60
N LEU A 161 8.36 -23.48 -3.93
CA LEU A 161 7.32 -24.42 -3.51
C LEU A 161 6.30 -23.76 -2.55
N ALA A 162 6.79 -23.03 -1.55
CA ALA A 162 5.94 -22.31 -0.61
C ALA A 162 5.06 -21.27 -1.33
N GLN A 163 5.62 -20.50 -2.29
CA GLN A 163 4.86 -19.53 -3.06
C GLN A 163 3.80 -20.19 -3.96
N ILE A 164 4.09 -21.33 -4.56
CA ILE A 164 3.11 -22.09 -5.35
C ILE A 164 1.96 -22.59 -4.46
N ILE A 165 2.29 -23.16 -3.28
CA ILE A 165 1.27 -23.62 -2.34
C ILE A 165 0.38 -22.46 -1.92
N ILE A 166 0.95 -21.32 -1.51
CA ILE A 166 0.20 -20.13 -1.09
C ILE A 166 -0.67 -19.61 -2.22
N PHE A 167 -0.16 -19.57 -3.45
CA PHE A 167 -0.91 -19.16 -4.63
C PHE A 167 -2.13 -20.06 -4.86
N LEU A 168 -1.95 -21.39 -4.78
CA LEU A 168 -3.03 -22.36 -4.95
C LEU A 168 -4.05 -22.28 -3.82
N LEU A 169 -3.60 -22.05 -2.58
CA LEU A 169 -4.47 -21.86 -1.42
C LEU A 169 -5.28 -20.57 -1.53
N GLY A 170 -4.76 -19.55 -2.19
CA GLY A 170 -5.46 -18.28 -2.44
C GLY A 170 -6.71 -18.41 -3.31
N TRP A 171 -6.93 -19.54 -3.98
CA TRP A 171 -8.15 -19.77 -4.74
C TRP A 171 -9.36 -20.10 -3.83
N PRO A 172 -9.29 -21.11 -2.94
CA PRO A 172 -10.41 -21.47 -2.07
C PRO A 172 -10.45 -20.70 -0.75
N LEU A 173 -9.33 -20.08 -0.33
CA LEU A 173 -9.19 -19.47 1.00
C LEU A 173 -8.97 -17.96 0.88
N GLU A 174 -9.45 -17.25 1.88
CA GLU A 174 -9.13 -15.83 2.04
C GLU A 174 -7.71 -15.67 2.60
N TRP A 175 -7.08 -14.54 2.31
CA TRP A 175 -5.71 -14.22 2.74
C TRP A 175 -5.51 -14.33 4.26
N THR A 176 -6.52 -13.95 5.05
CA THR A 176 -6.50 -14.04 6.52
C THR A 176 -6.36 -15.49 6.99
N GLU A 177 -7.10 -16.40 6.38
CA GLU A 177 -7.07 -17.84 6.70
C GLU A 177 -5.71 -18.44 6.36
N ILE A 178 -5.14 -18.04 5.22
CA ILE A 178 -3.81 -18.51 4.81
C ILE A 178 -2.75 -18.07 5.83
N ILE A 179 -2.78 -16.82 6.27
CA ILE A 179 -1.83 -16.32 7.26
C ILE A 179 -1.99 -17.06 8.58
N VAL A 180 -3.21 -17.16 9.09
CA VAL A 180 -3.46 -17.70 10.43
C VAL A 180 -3.20 -19.20 10.52
N ILE A 181 -3.52 -19.96 9.46
CA ILE A 181 -3.42 -21.44 9.47
C ILE A 181 -2.04 -21.91 8.99
N PHE A 182 -1.54 -21.34 7.87
CA PHE A 182 -0.37 -21.90 7.19
C PHE A 182 0.95 -21.25 7.59
N MET A 183 0.96 -19.97 8.03
CA MET A 183 2.23 -19.36 8.46
C MET A 183 2.87 -20.08 9.65
N PRO A 184 2.15 -20.56 10.66
CA PRO A 184 2.74 -21.37 11.74
C PRO A 184 3.45 -22.64 11.26
N ILE A 185 3.09 -23.16 10.08
CA ILE A 185 3.74 -24.34 9.48
C ILE A 185 5.01 -23.93 8.73
N PHE A 186 4.98 -22.81 7.99
CA PHE A 186 6.12 -22.37 7.17
C PHE A 186 7.23 -21.71 7.98
N VAL A 187 6.88 -20.86 8.97
CA VAL A 187 7.85 -20.06 9.72
C VAL A 187 8.95 -20.90 10.40
N PRO A 188 8.66 -22.04 11.06
CA PRO A 188 9.71 -22.88 11.65
C PRO A 188 10.69 -23.45 10.62
N LEU A 189 10.22 -23.71 9.38
CA LEU A 189 11.05 -24.25 8.30
C LEU A 189 12.04 -23.21 7.76
N LEU A 190 11.73 -21.92 7.83
CA LEU A 190 12.61 -20.84 7.32
C LEU A 190 13.99 -20.90 7.96
N ASN A 191 14.05 -21.16 9.27
CA ASN A 191 15.32 -21.26 10.01
C ASN A 191 16.17 -22.43 9.51
N LYS A 192 15.54 -23.53 9.09
CA LYS A 192 16.24 -24.72 8.56
C LYS A 192 16.89 -24.46 7.20
N PHE A 193 16.25 -23.59 6.40
CA PHE A 193 16.76 -23.21 5.08
C PHE A 193 17.60 -21.92 5.10
N GLY A 194 17.80 -21.30 6.28
CA GLY A 194 18.54 -20.04 6.41
C GLY A 194 17.89 -18.87 5.68
N ILE A 195 16.56 -18.86 5.60
CA ILE A 195 15.79 -17.82 4.91
C ILE A 195 15.38 -16.76 5.91
N ASP A 196 15.58 -15.49 5.55
CA ASP A 196 15.12 -14.34 6.34
C ASP A 196 13.58 -14.31 6.43
N PRO A 197 13.00 -14.36 7.64
CA PRO A 197 11.56 -14.30 7.84
C PRO A 197 10.91 -13.02 7.28
N LEU A 198 11.62 -11.88 7.32
CA LEU A 198 11.10 -10.62 6.77
C LEU A 198 10.96 -10.70 5.25
N PHE A 199 11.98 -11.23 4.58
CA PHE A 199 11.94 -11.44 3.13
C PHE A 199 10.83 -12.42 2.73
N PHE A 200 10.69 -13.52 3.46
CA PHE A 200 9.60 -14.48 3.25
C PHE A 200 8.23 -13.82 3.44
N GLY A 201 8.06 -13.05 4.51
CA GLY A 201 6.83 -12.32 4.79
C GLY A 201 6.45 -11.35 3.67
N LEU A 202 7.42 -10.65 3.08
CA LEU A 202 7.20 -9.77 1.93
C LEU A 202 6.72 -10.55 0.69
N LEU A 203 7.35 -11.69 0.39
CA LEU A 203 6.94 -12.54 -0.73
C LEU A 203 5.53 -13.08 -0.52
N VAL A 204 5.20 -13.52 0.70
CA VAL A 204 3.85 -13.99 1.06
C VAL A 204 2.83 -12.87 0.91
N ALA A 205 3.10 -11.69 1.48
CA ALA A 205 2.20 -10.55 1.40
C ALA A 205 1.91 -10.15 -0.06
N LEU A 206 2.93 -10.17 -0.91
CA LEU A 206 2.77 -9.88 -2.33
C LEU A 206 1.98 -10.98 -3.05
N ASN A 207 2.21 -12.25 -2.71
CA ASN A 207 1.49 -13.37 -3.29
C ASN A 207 0.02 -13.41 -2.88
N LEU A 208 -0.30 -13.11 -1.62
CA LEU A 208 -1.68 -13.07 -1.13
C LEU A 208 -2.55 -12.04 -1.87
N GLN A 209 -1.96 -11.03 -2.49
CA GLN A 209 -2.70 -10.09 -3.34
C GLN A 209 -3.29 -10.77 -4.57
N THR A 210 -2.72 -11.87 -5.04
CA THR A 210 -3.29 -12.65 -6.17
C THR A 210 -4.63 -13.26 -5.82
N ALA A 211 -4.88 -13.59 -4.54
CA ALA A 211 -6.16 -14.11 -4.07
C ALA A 211 -7.32 -13.11 -4.26
N PHE A 212 -7.04 -11.79 -4.18
CA PHE A 212 -8.04 -10.76 -4.46
C PHE A 212 -8.42 -10.65 -5.93
N LEU A 213 -7.57 -11.15 -6.82
CA LEU A 213 -7.72 -11.06 -8.27
C LEU A 213 -8.22 -12.39 -8.87
N SER A 214 -8.01 -13.51 -8.18
CA SER A 214 -8.30 -14.85 -8.71
C SER A 214 -9.71 -15.33 -8.32
N PRO A 215 -10.48 -15.90 -9.29
CA PRO A 215 -11.73 -16.60 -8.97
C PRO A 215 -11.47 -17.82 -8.06
N PRO A 216 -12.40 -18.21 -7.20
CA PRO A 216 -13.75 -17.70 -7.00
C PRO A 216 -13.89 -16.58 -5.97
N VAL A 217 -12.87 -16.35 -5.12
CA VAL A 217 -12.95 -15.40 -3.99
C VAL A 217 -12.80 -13.96 -4.43
N ALA A 218 -12.03 -13.68 -5.48
CA ALA A 218 -11.79 -12.41 -6.19
C ALA A 218 -12.59 -11.18 -5.69
N MET A 219 -12.37 -10.74 -4.47
CA MET A 219 -13.09 -9.62 -3.83
C MET A 219 -13.08 -8.36 -4.70
N SER A 220 -11.95 -8.07 -5.36
CA SER A 220 -11.83 -6.91 -6.25
C SER A 220 -12.83 -6.95 -7.42
N ALA A 221 -13.10 -8.16 -7.96
CA ALA A 221 -14.06 -8.33 -9.04
C ALA A 221 -15.50 -8.06 -8.58
N PHE A 222 -15.85 -8.49 -7.38
CA PHE A 222 -17.17 -8.26 -6.81
C PHE A 222 -17.41 -6.79 -6.48
N TYR A 223 -16.41 -6.10 -5.91
CA TYR A 223 -16.48 -4.66 -5.67
C TYR A 223 -16.64 -3.89 -6.98
N LEU A 224 -15.86 -4.24 -8.01
CA LEU A 224 -15.96 -3.62 -9.32
C LEU A 224 -17.32 -3.88 -9.96
N LYS A 225 -17.86 -5.11 -9.82
CA LYS A 225 -19.21 -5.45 -10.33
C LYS A 225 -20.30 -4.63 -9.65
N GLY A 226 -20.14 -4.29 -8.36
CA GLY A 226 -21.11 -3.46 -7.63
C GLY A 226 -21.26 -2.04 -8.19
N VAL A 227 -20.23 -1.50 -8.84
CA VAL A 227 -20.24 -0.14 -9.42
C VAL A 227 -20.22 -0.15 -10.95
N ALA A 228 -19.98 -1.30 -11.59
CA ALA A 228 -19.92 -1.42 -13.03
C ALA A 228 -21.31 -1.30 -13.67
N PRO A 229 -21.41 -0.77 -14.91
CA PRO A 229 -22.65 -0.73 -15.65
C PRO A 229 -23.28 -2.13 -15.82
N PRO A 230 -24.63 -2.23 -15.91
CA PRO A 230 -25.32 -3.53 -15.95
C PRO A 230 -24.89 -4.48 -17.07
N HIS A 231 -24.43 -3.93 -18.20
CA HIS A 231 -23.97 -4.71 -19.36
C HIS A 231 -22.60 -5.38 -19.17
N VAL A 232 -21.83 -4.94 -18.16
CA VAL A 232 -20.51 -5.54 -17.85
C VAL A 232 -20.75 -6.82 -17.04
N THR A 233 -20.39 -7.96 -17.61
CA THR A 233 -20.51 -9.27 -16.94
C THR A 233 -19.34 -9.53 -16.00
N LEU A 234 -19.55 -10.39 -15.00
CA LEU A 234 -18.50 -10.79 -14.06
C LEU A 234 -17.31 -11.47 -14.78
N ASN A 235 -17.58 -12.27 -15.81
CA ASN A 235 -16.53 -12.90 -16.62
C ASN A 235 -15.66 -11.89 -17.36
N GLN A 236 -16.26 -10.80 -17.87
CA GLN A 236 -15.47 -9.72 -18.49
C GLN A 236 -14.55 -9.03 -17.48
N ILE A 237 -15.02 -8.85 -16.25
CA ILE A 237 -14.21 -8.30 -15.16
C ILE A 237 -13.06 -9.24 -14.86
N PHE A 238 -13.30 -10.54 -14.69
CA PHE A 238 -12.25 -11.52 -14.46
C PHE A 238 -11.20 -11.55 -15.57
N LEU A 239 -11.63 -11.56 -16.82
CA LEU A 239 -10.70 -11.49 -17.96
C LEU A 239 -9.88 -10.18 -17.95
N GLY A 240 -10.50 -9.06 -17.58
CA GLY A 240 -9.81 -7.78 -17.43
C GLY A 240 -8.80 -7.75 -16.27
N MET A 241 -8.97 -8.59 -15.26
CA MET A 241 -8.05 -8.69 -14.11
C MET A 241 -6.86 -9.64 -14.35
N MET A 242 -6.96 -10.56 -15.31
CA MET A 242 -5.88 -11.51 -15.64
C MET A 242 -4.51 -10.85 -15.94
N PRO A 243 -4.44 -9.75 -16.72
CA PRO A 243 -3.17 -9.05 -16.95
C PRO A 243 -2.55 -8.51 -15.64
N PHE A 244 -3.38 -8.02 -14.72
CA PHE A 244 -2.91 -7.51 -13.42
C PHE A 244 -2.38 -8.65 -12.54
N MET A 245 -3.00 -9.82 -12.56
CA MET A 245 -2.48 -11.02 -11.90
C MET A 245 -1.13 -11.43 -12.51
N GLY A 246 -0.97 -11.34 -13.84
CA GLY A 246 0.32 -11.56 -14.50
C GLY A 246 1.41 -10.58 -14.04
N ILE A 247 1.06 -9.28 -13.91
CA ILE A 247 1.96 -8.26 -13.37
C ILE A 247 2.36 -8.59 -11.93
N GLN A 248 1.41 -9.09 -11.12
CA GLN A 248 1.66 -9.50 -9.75
C GLN A 248 2.69 -10.65 -9.66
N VAL A 249 2.55 -11.66 -10.53
CA VAL A 249 3.52 -12.75 -10.61
C VAL A 249 4.90 -12.24 -11.03
N ILE A 250 4.96 -11.31 -11.98
CA ILE A 250 6.22 -10.65 -12.38
C ILE A 250 6.81 -9.86 -11.19
N ALA A 251 5.98 -9.16 -10.42
CA ALA A 251 6.43 -8.43 -9.23
C ALA A 251 7.01 -9.36 -8.16
N ILE A 252 6.41 -10.53 -7.92
CA ILE A 252 6.95 -11.56 -7.02
C ILE A 252 8.32 -12.02 -7.53
N PHE A 253 8.44 -12.29 -8.83
CA PHE A 253 9.70 -12.70 -9.43
C PHE A 253 10.77 -11.60 -9.31
N LEU A 254 10.43 -10.35 -9.56
CA LEU A 254 11.33 -9.21 -9.40
C LEU A 254 11.77 -9.02 -7.95
N LEU A 255 10.86 -9.14 -6.98
CA LEU A 255 11.20 -9.07 -5.56
C LEU A 255 12.15 -10.22 -5.18
N TYR A 256 11.94 -11.40 -5.76
CA TYR A 256 12.82 -12.54 -5.55
C TYR A 256 14.23 -12.31 -6.11
N MET A 257 14.33 -11.75 -7.33
CA MET A 257 15.61 -11.43 -7.96
C MET A 257 16.34 -10.26 -7.29
N PHE A 258 15.59 -9.28 -6.80
CA PHE A 258 16.08 -8.05 -6.21
C PHE A 258 15.43 -7.79 -4.84
N PRO A 259 15.82 -8.53 -3.79
CA PRO A 259 15.24 -8.40 -2.43
C PRO A 259 15.30 -6.97 -1.87
N GLN A 260 16.29 -6.21 -2.32
CA GLN A 260 16.50 -4.81 -1.91
C GLN A 260 15.32 -3.89 -2.27
N ILE A 261 14.51 -4.24 -3.26
CA ILE A 261 13.33 -3.45 -3.62
C ILE A 261 12.35 -3.37 -2.43
N GLY A 262 12.16 -4.49 -1.72
CA GLY A 262 11.27 -4.53 -0.55
C GLY A 262 11.98 -4.25 0.79
N LEU A 263 13.26 -4.63 0.91
CA LEU A 263 14.01 -4.51 2.15
C LEU A 263 14.73 -3.16 2.32
N TRP A 264 14.83 -2.36 1.25
CA TRP A 264 15.52 -1.07 1.30
C TRP A 264 14.89 -0.10 2.31
N LEU A 265 13.59 0.05 2.27
CA LEU A 265 12.89 1.00 3.14
C LEU A 265 13.04 0.65 4.65
N PRO A 266 12.81 -0.59 5.09
CA PRO A 266 13.08 -0.99 6.48
C PRO A 266 14.55 -0.78 6.88
N THR A 267 15.49 -1.08 6.02
CA THR A 267 16.93 -0.90 6.34
C THR A 267 17.34 0.57 6.45
N VAL A 268 16.65 1.48 5.79
CA VAL A 268 16.89 2.93 5.89
C VAL A 268 16.20 3.53 7.11
N LEU A 269 14.97 3.12 7.40
CA LEU A 269 14.16 3.70 8.48
C LEU A 269 14.53 3.17 9.87
N TYR A 270 14.95 1.91 9.97
CA TYR A 270 15.19 1.22 11.25
C TYR A 270 16.68 0.87 11.48
N ARG A 271 17.56 1.67 10.89
CA ARG A 271 19.01 1.60 11.14
C ARG A 271 19.38 2.14 12.49
#